data_e9e264bfa20357a230f2136f8c6cd5aa
#
_entry.id   e9e264bfa20357a230f2136f8c6cd5aa
#
_cell.length_a   1.000
_cell.length_b   1.000
_cell.length_c   1.000
_cell.angle_alpha   90.00
_cell.angle_beta   90.00
_cell.angle_gamma   90.00
#
_symmetry.space_group_name_H-M   'P 1'
#
loop_
_entity.id
_entity.type
_entity.pdbx_description
1 polymer ?
#
loop_
_entity_poly.entity_id
_entity_poly.type
_entity_poly.pdbx_seq_one_letter_code
_entity_poly.pdbx_strand_id
1 'polypeptide(L)'
;MILAIAGALVEILRGTASINNFLIFRGVFWHSVQQINLYAQYPTEYFDNNHYGPSFSILIAPFAWMNVFIGCFLWCVANAIILLYAVKQLPISTQKKHVILLIGAIEMMTSIQNVQFNPMLTAWIMLSYVLVQKEKDFWATLFIAAGFLVKLYGI
;
A
#
# COMPACT_ATOMS: atom_id res chain seq x y z
N MET A 1 -10.16 5.27 -10.47
CA MET A 1 -9.07 4.61 -11.22
C MET A 1 -8.29 5.57 -12.12
N ILE A 2 -8.91 6.31 -13.03
CA ILE A 2 -8.20 7.22 -13.95
C ILE A 2 -7.29 8.20 -13.19
N LEU A 3 -7.79 8.85 -12.15
CA LEU A 3 -6.99 9.77 -11.32
C LEU A 3 -5.80 9.06 -10.65
N ALA A 4 -6.00 7.83 -10.17
CA ALA A 4 -4.92 7.06 -9.54
C ALA A 4 -3.81 6.70 -10.54
N ILE A 5 -4.18 6.29 -11.74
CA ILE A 5 -3.23 6.00 -12.82
C ILE A 5 -2.48 7.28 -13.23
N ALA A 6 -3.21 8.37 -13.45
CA ALA A 6 -2.61 9.66 -13.82
C ALA A 6 -1.66 10.17 -12.73
N GLY A 7 -2.07 10.12 -11.45
CA GLY A 7 -1.22 10.49 -10.32
C GLY A 7 0.06 9.66 -10.23
N ALA A 8 -0.05 8.33 -10.37
CA ALA A 8 1.11 7.44 -10.37
C ALA A 8 2.09 7.74 -11.52
N LEU A 9 1.56 8.03 -12.72
CA LEU A 9 2.39 8.42 -13.87
C LEU A 9 3.11 9.74 -13.61
N VAL A 10 2.41 10.74 -13.05
CA VAL A 10 3.02 12.04 -12.71
C VAL A 10 4.19 11.85 -11.74
N GLU A 11 4.01 11.05 -10.67
CA GLU A 11 5.09 10.84 -9.70
C GLU A 11 6.30 10.15 -10.31
N ILE A 12 6.09 9.18 -11.18
CA ILE A 12 7.18 8.50 -11.89
C ILE A 12 7.93 9.47 -12.81
N LEU A 13 7.21 10.32 -13.53
CA LEU A 13 7.81 11.31 -14.44
C LEU A 13 8.60 12.41 -13.72
N ARG A 14 8.31 12.66 -12.44
CA ARG A 14 9.07 13.58 -11.58
C ARG A 14 10.42 13.02 -11.14
N GLY A 15 10.66 11.74 -11.34
CA GLY A 15 11.93 11.07 -11.07
C GLY A 15 12.04 10.42 -9.70
N THR A 16 13.23 9.94 -9.37
CA THR A 16 13.48 9.10 -8.19
C THR A 16 13.23 9.80 -6.85
N ALA A 17 13.43 11.11 -6.77
CA ALA A 17 13.20 11.87 -5.55
C ALA A 17 11.72 11.85 -5.10
N SER A 18 10.77 11.86 -6.05
CA SER A 18 9.34 11.83 -5.74
C SER A 18 8.84 10.44 -5.31
N ILE A 19 9.54 9.38 -5.68
CA ILE A 19 9.21 8.00 -5.35
C ILE A 19 10.06 7.44 -4.19
N ASN A 20 10.63 8.31 -3.35
CA ASN A 20 11.53 7.90 -2.25
C ASN A 20 10.92 6.81 -1.35
N ASN A 21 9.64 6.89 -1.02
CA ASN A 21 8.98 5.85 -0.23
C ASN A 21 8.97 4.48 -0.93
N PHE A 22 8.86 4.44 -2.25
CA PHE A 22 9.00 3.18 -2.98
C PHE A 22 10.44 2.65 -2.92
N LEU A 23 11.44 3.52 -2.96
CA LEU A 23 12.84 3.11 -2.79
C LEU A 23 13.07 2.50 -1.40
N ILE A 24 12.50 3.09 -0.34
CA ILE A 24 12.52 2.51 1.02
C ILE A 24 11.84 1.13 1.01
N PHE A 25 10.65 1.00 0.43
CA PHE A 25 9.93 -0.29 0.36
C PHE A 25 10.74 -1.36 -0.37
N ARG A 26 11.37 -0.98 -1.47
CA ARG A 26 12.26 -1.85 -2.23
C ARG A 26 13.50 -2.22 -1.42
N GLY A 27 14.04 -1.28 -0.66
CA GLY A 27 15.12 -1.50 0.30
C GLY A 27 14.76 -2.55 1.35
N VAL A 28 13.56 -2.51 1.92
CA VAL A 28 13.11 -3.52 2.90
C VAL A 28 13.20 -4.92 2.32
N PHE A 29 12.81 -5.12 1.06
CA PHE A 29 12.94 -6.43 0.41
C PHE A 29 14.39 -6.84 0.22
N TRP A 30 15.23 -6.01 -0.40
CA TRP A 30 16.61 -6.38 -0.73
C TRP A 30 17.48 -6.53 0.52
N HIS A 31 17.31 -5.66 1.54
CA HIS A 31 18.03 -5.77 2.81
C HIS A 31 17.60 -7.03 3.59
N SER A 32 16.32 -7.42 3.52
CA SER A 32 15.84 -8.69 4.10
C SER A 32 16.51 -9.90 3.42
N VAL A 33 16.60 -9.90 2.08
CA VAL A 33 17.25 -10.97 1.31
C VAL A 33 18.75 -11.03 1.61
N GLN A 34 19.41 -9.89 1.76
CA GLN A 34 20.83 -9.76 2.08
C GLN A 34 21.14 -9.96 3.56
N GLN A 35 20.12 -10.09 4.41
CA GLN A 35 20.25 -10.24 5.87
C GLN A 35 21.02 -9.09 6.54
N ILE A 36 20.87 -7.87 6.03
CA ILE A 36 21.44 -6.66 6.60
C ILE A 36 20.43 -5.88 7.41
N ASN A 37 20.88 -4.90 8.20
CA ASN A 37 20.02 -4.15 9.11
C ASN A 37 18.98 -3.32 8.35
N LEU A 38 17.68 -3.63 8.54
CA LEU A 38 16.57 -2.92 7.90
C LEU A 38 16.41 -1.47 8.33
N TYR A 39 16.92 -1.12 9.50
CA TYR A 39 16.68 0.19 10.15
C TYR A 39 17.92 1.08 10.13
N ALA A 40 19.01 0.65 9.51
CA ALA A 40 20.15 1.51 9.26
C ALA A 40 19.83 2.56 8.20
N GLN A 41 20.58 3.64 8.18
CA GLN A 41 20.48 4.66 7.15
C GLN A 41 21.21 4.22 5.88
N TYR A 42 20.57 4.36 4.73
CA TYR A 42 21.11 4.03 3.42
C TYR A 42 21.02 5.23 2.47
N PRO A 43 21.78 6.32 2.73
CA PRO A 43 21.63 7.60 2.03
C PRO A 43 22.00 7.54 0.54
N THR A 44 22.67 6.48 0.11
CA THR A 44 22.97 6.20 -1.31
C THR A 44 21.80 5.56 -2.07
N GLU A 45 20.80 5.03 -1.34
CA GLU A 45 19.63 4.35 -1.91
C GLU A 45 18.35 5.18 -1.77
N TYR A 46 18.15 5.80 -0.61
CA TYR A 46 17.00 6.65 -0.29
C TYR A 46 17.35 7.63 0.86
N PHE A 47 16.54 8.67 1.06
CA PHE A 47 16.86 9.77 1.97
C PHE A 47 15.96 9.85 3.22
N ASP A 48 15.36 8.74 3.66
CA ASP A 48 14.58 8.69 4.90
C ASP A 48 14.81 7.35 5.59
N ASN A 49 14.22 7.16 6.79
CA ASN A 49 14.36 5.92 7.54
C ASN A 49 13.27 4.92 7.15
N ASN A 50 13.64 3.63 7.17
CA ASN A 50 12.66 2.58 7.07
C ASN A 50 11.88 2.42 8.39
N HIS A 51 10.55 2.38 8.30
CA HIS A 51 9.63 2.15 9.42
C HIS A 51 8.85 0.83 9.30
N TYR A 52 9.18 -0.01 8.32
CA TYR A 52 8.49 -1.28 8.06
C TYR A 52 9.31 -2.46 8.55
N GLY A 53 8.60 -3.45 9.11
CA GLY A 53 9.22 -4.70 9.58
C GLY A 53 9.51 -5.68 8.44
N PRO A 54 10.23 -6.79 8.75
CA PRO A 54 10.61 -7.80 7.75
C PRO A 54 9.41 -8.43 7.02
N SER A 55 8.24 -8.54 7.66
CA SER A 55 7.02 -9.06 7.04
C SER A 55 6.55 -8.24 5.83
N PHE A 56 6.86 -6.94 5.78
CA PHE A 56 6.57 -6.09 4.62
C PHE A 56 7.34 -6.52 3.38
N SER A 57 8.51 -7.15 3.53
CA SER A 57 9.31 -7.63 2.40
C SER A 57 8.55 -8.63 1.53
N ILE A 58 7.70 -9.47 2.13
CA ILE A 58 6.87 -10.45 1.39
C ILE A 58 5.85 -9.72 0.51
N LEU A 59 5.23 -8.67 1.04
CA LEU A 59 4.21 -7.91 0.34
C LEU A 59 4.79 -7.12 -0.85
N ILE A 60 5.94 -6.49 -0.64
CA ILE A 60 6.57 -5.66 -1.68
C ILE A 60 7.38 -6.46 -2.70
N ALA A 61 7.73 -7.71 -2.40
CA ALA A 61 8.58 -8.56 -3.24
C ALA A 61 8.25 -8.51 -4.74
N PRO A 62 7.00 -8.74 -5.19
CA PRO A 62 6.69 -8.75 -6.62
C PRO A 62 7.01 -7.41 -7.31
N PHE A 63 6.89 -6.30 -6.60
CA PHE A 63 7.16 -4.96 -7.12
C PHE A 63 8.66 -4.61 -7.02
N ALA A 64 9.34 -5.08 -5.98
CA ALA A 64 10.76 -4.83 -5.75
C ALA A 64 11.67 -5.48 -6.78
N TRP A 65 11.25 -6.61 -7.37
CA TRP A 65 11.96 -7.32 -8.44
C TRP A 65 11.89 -6.61 -9.79
N MET A 66 10.90 -5.76 -10.00
CA MET A 66 10.69 -5.06 -11.26
C MET A 66 11.64 -3.86 -11.39
N ASN A 67 11.70 -3.30 -12.62
CA ASN A 67 12.26 -1.97 -12.80
C ASN A 67 11.59 -1.00 -11.81
N VAL A 68 12.37 -0.09 -11.23
CA VAL A 68 11.92 0.79 -10.14
C VAL A 68 10.67 1.60 -10.50
N PHE A 69 10.57 2.10 -11.70
CA PHE A 69 9.42 2.91 -12.14
C PHE A 69 8.19 2.04 -12.40
N ILE A 70 8.39 0.86 -13.02
CA ILE A 70 7.31 -0.10 -13.27
C ILE A 70 6.77 -0.64 -11.94
N GLY A 71 7.65 -1.03 -11.02
CA GLY A 71 7.25 -1.53 -9.70
C GLY A 71 6.49 -0.47 -8.91
N CYS A 72 6.96 0.78 -8.90
CA CYS A 72 6.28 1.90 -8.24
C CYS A 72 4.90 2.15 -8.84
N PHE A 73 4.79 2.18 -10.17
CA PHE A 73 3.51 2.34 -10.87
C PHE A 73 2.51 1.26 -10.47
N LEU A 74 2.92 0.01 -10.59
CA LEU A 74 2.07 -1.13 -10.28
C LEU A 74 1.70 -1.19 -8.79
N TRP A 75 2.59 -0.77 -7.89
CA TRP A 75 2.31 -0.61 -6.48
C TRP A 75 1.19 0.40 -6.22
N CYS A 76 1.27 1.60 -6.81
CA CYS A 76 0.24 2.62 -6.68
C CYS A 76 -1.11 2.14 -7.25
N VAL A 77 -1.09 1.50 -8.41
CA VAL A 77 -2.29 0.96 -9.05
C VAL A 77 -2.90 -0.19 -8.23
N ALA A 78 -2.08 -1.09 -7.68
CA ALA A 78 -2.54 -2.17 -6.82
C ALA A 78 -3.24 -1.64 -5.56
N ASN A 79 -2.67 -0.62 -4.91
CA ASN A 79 -3.29 0.06 -3.77
C ASN A 79 -4.67 0.62 -4.13
N ALA A 80 -4.80 1.29 -5.28
CA ALA A 80 -6.06 1.85 -5.75
C ALA A 80 -7.10 0.76 -6.07
N ILE A 81 -6.68 -0.34 -6.71
CA ILE A 81 -7.56 -1.45 -7.07
C ILE A 81 -8.10 -2.14 -5.80
N ILE A 82 -7.23 -2.44 -4.84
CA ILE A 82 -7.61 -3.13 -3.61
C ILE A 82 -8.58 -2.27 -2.79
N LEU A 83 -8.32 -0.96 -2.67
CA LEU A 83 -9.21 -0.04 -1.97
C LEU A 83 -10.58 0.04 -2.67
N LEU A 84 -10.62 0.20 -3.99
CA LEU A 84 -11.86 0.21 -4.75
C LEU A 84 -12.64 -1.10 -4.58
N TYR A 85 -11.95 -2.23 -4.61
CA TYR A 85 -12.55 -3.54 -4.37
C TYR A 85 -13.15 -3.62 -2.96
N ALA A 86 -12.41 -3.21 -1.93
CA ALA A 86 -12.88 -3.24 -0.55
C ALA A 86 -14.15 -2.39 -0.36
N VAL A 87 -14.18 -1.17 -0.89
CA VAL A 87 -15.38 -0.30 -0.82
C VAL A 87 -16.57 -0.95 -1.54
N LYS A 88 -16.36 -1.61 -2.68
CA LYS A 88 -17.43 -2.34 -3.39
C LYS A 88 -18.02 -3.49 -2.56
N GLN A 89 -17.23 -4.14 -1.71
CA GLN A 89 -17.68 -5.24 -0.86
C GLN A 89 -18.46 -4.80 0.38
N LEU A 90 -18.41 -3.53 0.77
CA LEU A 90 -19.13 -3.04 1.96
C LEU A 90 -20.64 -3.32 1.85
N PRO A 91 -21.30 -3.79 2.92
CA PRO A 91 -22.74 -4.08 2.94
C PRO A 91 -23.59 -2.81 3.11
N ILE A 92 -23.39 -1.83 2.24
CA ILE A 92 -24.08 -0.53 2.22
C ILE A 92 -24.60 -0.21 0.83
N SER A 93 -25.50 0.77 0.72
CA SER A 93 -26.08 1.18 -0.57
C SER A 93 -25.02 1.71 -1.54
N THR A 94 -25.29 1.58 -2.83
CA THR A 94 -24.40 2.04 -3.92
C THR A 94 -24.13 3.55 -3.80
N GLN A 95 -25.13 4.35 -3.42
CA GLN A 95 -24.94 5.79 -3.23
C GLN A 95 -23.91 6.09 -2.12
N LYS A 96 -24.00 5.39 -0.98
CA LYS A 96 -23.00 5.53 0.10
C LYS A 96 -21.59 5.12 -0.34
N LYS A 97 -21.48 4.07 -1.14
CA LYS A 97 -20.16 3.67 -1.72
C LYS A 97 -19.59 4.76 -2.61
N HIS A 98 -20.41 5.40 -3.45
CA HIS A 98 -19.97 6.52 -4.28
C HIS A 98 -19.52 7.72 -3.44
N VAL A 99 -20.23 8.04 -2.36
CA VAL A 99 -19.82 9.12 -1.44
C VAL A 99 -18.48 8.81 -0.79
N ILE A 100 -18.29 7.57 -0.29
CA ILE A 100 -17.01 7.13 0.28
C ILE A 100 -15.87 7.26 -0.74
N LEU A 101 -16.10 6.83 -1.99
CA LEU A 101 -15.08 6.93 -3.04
C LEU A 101 -14.78 8.38 -3.43
N LEU A 102 -15.78 9.26 -3.40
CA LEU A 102 -15.61 10.69 -3.71
C LEU A 102 -14.77 11.38 -2.62
N ILE A 103 -15.14 11.18 -1.36
CA ILE A 103 -14.42 11.77 -0.21
C ILE A 103 -12.99 11.16 -0.13
N GLY A 104 -12.89 9.85 -0.25
CA GLY A 104 -11.61 9.14 -0.20
C GLY A 104 -10.69 9.40 -1.40
N ALA A 105 -11.19 10.02 -2.48
CA ALA A 105 -10.37 10.30 -3.65
C ALA A 105 -9.23 11.28 -3.33
N ILE A 106 -9.44 12.24 -2.43
CA ILE A 106 -8.41 13.20 -2.00
C ILE A 106 -7.29 12.47 -1.27
N GLU A 107 -7.64 11.64 -0.26
CA GLU A 107 -6.67 10.85 0.50
C GLU A 107 -5.96 9.82 -0.39
N MET A 108 -6.66 9.24 -1.35
CA MET A 108 -6.06 8.35 -2.34
C MET A 108 -5.01 9.07 -3.18
N MET A 109 -5.29 10.29 -3.64
CA MET A 109 -4.32 11.10 -4.39
C MET A 109 -3.10 11.45 -3.54
N THR A 110 -3.30 11.91 -2.30
CA THR A 110 -2.22 12.17 -1.35
C THR A 110 -1.36 10.92 -1.11
N SER A 111 -1.99 9.76 -0.97
CA SER A 111 -1.30 8.48 -0.78
C SER A 111 -0.49 8.06 -2.01
N ILE A 112 -0.98 8.33 -3.23
CA ILE A 112 -0.25 8.06 -4.47
C ILE A 112 0.94 9.01 -4.59
N GLN A 113 0.74 10.32 -4.36
CA GLN A 113 1.81 11.33 -4.44
C GLN A 113 2.95 11.04 -3.45
N ASN A 114 2.65 10.42 -2.33
CA ASN A 114 3.64 10.01 -1.33
C ASN A 114 3.98 8.50 -1.40
N VAL A 115 3.47 7.79 -2.40
CA VAL A 115 3.69 6.35 -2.61
C VAL A 115 3.50 5.54 -1.33
N GLN A 116 2.36 5.73 -0.65
CA GLN A 116 2.10 5.15 0.67
C GLN A 116 1.42 3.78 0.60
N PHE A 117 1.52 3.02 1.70
CA PHE A 117 0.81 1.76 1.94
C PHE A 117 -0.62 1.95 2.47
N ASN A 118 -0.96 3.15 2.96
CA ASN A 118 -2.22 3.44 3.67
C ASN A 118 -3.50 2.98 2.95
N PRO A 119 -3.66 3.11 1.61
CA PRO A 119 -4.87 2.66 0.94
C PRO A 119 -5.06 1.14 1.02
N MET A 120 -3.99 0.36 0.94
CA MET A 120 -4.04 -1.09 1.07
C MET A 120 -4.39 -1.51 2.50
N LEU A 121 -3.81 -0.85 3.50
CA LEU A 121 -4.14 -1.08 4.91
C LEU A 121 -5.62 -0.76 5.19
N THR A 122 -6.11 0.37 4.69
CA THR A 122 -7.53 0.74 4.79
C THR A 122 -8.44 -0.31 4.14
N ALA A 123 -8.03 -0.81 2.97
CA ALA A 123 -8.75 -1.88 2.29
C ALA A 123 -8.80 -3.17 3.12
N TRP A 124 -7.70 -3.55 3.78
CA TRP A 124 -7.65 -4.73 4.64
C TRP A 124 -8.57 -4.59 5.85
N ILE A 125 -8.62 -3.42 6.49
CA ILE A 125 -9.55 -3.13 7.58
C ILE A 125 -11.01 -3.26 7.10
N MET A 126 -11.35 -2.69 5.95
CA MET A 126 -12.69 -2.83 5.37
C MET A 126 -13.04 -4.27 5.02
N LEU A 127 -12.10 -5.01 4.43
CA LEU A 127 -12.30 -6.41 4.05
C LEU A 127 -12.44 -7.32 5.27
N SER A 128 -11.67 -7.08 6.34
CA SER A 128 -11.83 -7.83 7.59
C SER A 128 -13.23 -7.64 8.17
N TYR A 129 -13.74 -6.41 8.21
CA TYR A 129 -15.12 -6.14 8.63
C TYR A 129 -16.15 -6.90 7.76
N VAL A 130 -16.00 -6.85 6.44
CA VAL A 130 -16.91 -7.56 5.51
C VAL A 130 -16.85 -9.07 5.72
N LEU A 131 -15.67 -9.61 6.02
CA LEU A 131 -15.47 -11.05 6.21
C LEU A 131 -16.07 -11.52 7.54
N VAL A 132 -15.95 -10.72 8.61
CA VAL A 132 -16.66 -11.00 9.88
C VAL A 132 -18.17 -11.04 9.65
N GLN A 133 -18.74 -10.08 8.92
CA GLN A 133 -20.17 -10.08 8.60
C GLN A 133 -20.62 -11.31 7.76
N LYS A 134 -19.68 -11.98 7.11
CA LYS A 134 -19.91 -13.20 6.31
C LYS A 134 -19.50 -14.49 7.06
N GLU A 135 -19.24 -14.39 8.37
CA GLU A 135 -18.80 -15.51 9.21
C GLU A 135 -17.51 -16.21 8.70
N LYS A 136 -16.63 -15.44 8.04
CA LYS A 136 -15.34 -15.91 7.52
C LYS A 136 -14.18 -15.46 8.41
N ASP A 137 -14.23 -15.85 9.67
CA ASP A 137 -13.36 -15.35 10.73
C ASP A 137 -11.86 -15.60 10.47
N PHE A 138 -11.51 -16.76 9.90
CA PHE A 138 -10.12 -17.04 9.53
C PHE A 138 -9.54 -15.97 8.59
N TRP A 139 -10.26 -15.65 7.53
CA TRP A 139 -9.80 -14.64 6.57
C TRP A 139 -9.84 -13.23 7.13
N ALA A 140 -10.83 -12.92 7.97
CA ALA A 140 -10.90 -11.64 8.67
C ALA A 140 -9.67 -11.46 9.58
N THR A 141 -9.36 -12.46 10.40
CA THR A 141 -8.20 -12.45 11.29
C THR A 141 -6.89 -12.35 10.51
N LEU A 142 -6.78 -13.02 9.34
CA LEU A 142 -5.60 -12.94 8.49
C LEU A 142 -5.34 -11.50 8.02
N PHE A 143 -6.36 -10.76 7.57
CA PHE A 143 -6.20 -9.36 7.16
C PHE A 143 -5.84 -8.44 8.34
N ILE A 144 -6.43 -8.67 9.53
CA ILE A 144 -6.08 -7.93 10.75
C ILE A 144 -4.63 -8.18 11.13
N ALA A 145 -4.23 -9.46 11.22
CA ALA A 145 -2.87 -9.84 11.58
C ALA A 145 -1.83 -9.33 10.57
N ALA A 146 -2.12 -9.44 9.26
CA ALA A 146 -1.25 -8.92 8.21
C ALA A 146 -1.11 -7.39 8.31
N GLY A 147 -2.21 -6.68 8.54
CA GLY A 147 -2.20 -5.23 8.76
C GLY A 147 -1.33 -4.82 9.94
N PHE A 148 -1.48 -5.52 11.07
CA PHE A 148 -0.66 -5.29 12.26
C PHE A 148 0.83 -5.58 12.03
N LEU A 149 1.17 -6.69 11.38
CA LEU A 149 2.56 -7.06 11.10
C LEU A 149 3.27 -6.10 10.15
N VAL A 150 2.53 -5.40 9.30
CA VAL A 150 3.09 -4.42 8.38
C VAL A 150 3.11 -3.03 9.01
N LYS A 151 2.06 -2.64 9.72
CA LYS A 151 1.93 -1.33 10.34
C LYS A 151 1.01 -1.42 11.56
N LEU A 152 1.47 -0.88 12.70
CA LEU A 152 0.77 -0.96 13.99
C LEU A 152 -0.69 -0.47 13.99
N TYR A 153 -1.11 0.27 12.96
CA TYR A 153 -2.49 0.75 12.82
C TYR A 153 -3.48 -0.29 12.29
N GLY A 154 -3.03 -1.54 12.06
CA GLY A 154 -3.88 -2.63 11.55
C GLY A 154 -4.71 -3.33 12.61
N ILE A 155 -4.72 -2.84 13.87
CA ILE A 155 -5.52 -3.40 14.97
C ILE A 155 -6.83 -2.63 15.12
#